data_3ab1fe0ad94e68de4f58f471b9995d23
#
_entry.id   3ab1fe0ad94e68de4f58f471b9995d23
#
_cell.length_a   1.000
_cell.length_b   1.000
_cell.length_c   1.000
_cell.angle_alpha   90.00
_cell.angle_beta   90.00
_cell.angle_gamma   90.00
#
_symmetry.space_group_name_H-M   'P 1'
#
loop_
_entity.id
_entity.type
_entity.pdbx_description
1 polymer ?
#
loop_
_entity_poly.entity_id
_entity_poly.type
_entity_poly.pdbx_seq_one_letter_code
_entity_poly.pdbx_strand_id
1 'polypeptide(L)'
;MKMRLQNEILSDIDQFEPSPEGDWRGLDALLTELWQTTKVNEACLPVLFRVFERFPDDSSAGVCWGIVHGIESTDLDYEKPLRESLARRSSELGQIMLHRLEKWTASAQ
;
A
#
# COMPACT_ATOMS: atom_id res chain seq x y z
N MET A 1 10.32 -23.59 10.23
CA MET A 1 9.23 -22.96 9.49
C MET A 1 9.80 -22.18 8.33
N LYS A 2 9.25 -22.36 7.15
CA LYS A 2 9.77 -21.73 5.95
C LYS A 2 9.12 -20.36 5.73
N MET A 3 9.96 -19.32 5.66
CA MET A 3 9.46 -17.98 5.36
C MET A 3 9.15 -17.87 3.88
N ARG A 4 8.07 -17.17 3.55
CA ARG A 4 7.71 -16.96 2.16
C ARG A 4 8.58 -15.88 1.56
N LEU A 5 8.83 -15.96 0.26
CA LEU A 5 9.57 -14.93 -0.45
C LEU A 5 8.69 -13.69 -0.63
N GLN A 6 9.34 -12.52 -0.69
CA GLN A 6 8.61 -11.27 -0.84
C GLN A 6 7.68 -11.27 -2.05
N ASN A 7 8.12 -11.78 -3.19
CA ASN A 7 7.30 -11.80 -4.40
C ASN A 7 6.07 -12.70 -4.24
N GLU A 8 6.14 -13.74 -3.42
CA GLU A 8 4.98 -14.59 -3.14
C GLU A 8 3.93 -13.82 -2.34
N ILE A 9 4.37 -13.08 -1.31
CA ILE A 9 3.47 -12.26 -0.50
C ILE A 9 2.84 -11.16 -1.35
N LEU A 10 3.65 -10.50 -2.19
CA LEU A 10 3.16 -9.45 -3.08
C LEU A 10 2.13 -9.99 -4.08
N SER A 11 2.35 -11.20 -4.60
CA SER A 11 1.39 -11.84 -5.50
C SER A 11 0.04 -12.06 -4.80
N ASP A 12 0.08 -12.53 -3.56
CA ASP A 12 -1.15 -12.75 -2.80
C ASP A 12 -1.87 -11.43 -2.49
N ILE A 13 -1.11 -10.36 -2.19
CA ILE A 13 -1.69 -9.04 -2.00
C ILE A 13 -2.38 -8.56 -3.28
N ASP A 14 -1.72 -8.76 -4.41
CA ASP A 14 -2.23 -8.31 -5.71
C ASP A 14 -3.50 -9.05 -6.12
N GLN A 15 -3.68 -10.26 -5.61
CA GLN A 15 -4.84 -11.10 -5.91
C GLN A 15 -5.92 -11.05 -4.83
N PHE A 16 -5.66 -10.35 -3.72
CA PHE A 16 -6.59 -10.32 -2.60
C PHE A 16 -7.92 -9.67 -3.00
N GLU A 17 -9.01 -10.25 -2.52
CA GLU A 17 -10.34 -9.65 -2.63
C GLU A 17 -11.06 -9.86 -1.29
N PRO A 18 -11.74 -8.82 -0.77
CA PRO A 18 -12.53 -8.99 0.45
C PRO A 18 -13.74 -9.88 0.17
N SER A 19 -14.24 -10.52 1.21
CA SER A 19 -15.48 -11.30 1.09
C SER A 19 -16.66 -10.39 0.79
N PRO A 20 -17.79 -10.94 0.33
CA PRO A 20 -19.01 -10.14 0.10
C PRO A 20 -19.46 -9.37 1.36
N GLU A 21 -19.14 -9.87 2.54
CA GLU A 21 -19.44 -9.21 3.82
C GLU A 21 -18.44 -8.11 4.16
N GLY A 22 -17.40 -7.92 3.35
CA GLY A 22 -16.40 -6.89 3.61
C GLY A 22 -15.34 -7.29 4.62
N ASP A 23 -14.86 -8.54 4.56
CA ASP A 23 -13.81 -9.03 5.45
C ASP A 23 -12.43 -8.74 4.85
N TRP A 24 -11.70 -7.84 5.50
CA TRP A 24 -10.37 -7.41 5.07
C TRP A 24 -9.23 -8.02 5.87
N ARG A 25 -9.53 -8.94 6.82
CA ARG A 25 -8.51 -9.52 7.69
C ARG A 25 -7.42 -10.26 6.92
N GLY A 26 -7.77 -10.88 5.79
CA GLY A 26 -6.77 -11.55 4.95
C GLY A 26 -5.72 -10.59 4.42
N LEU A 27 -6.13 -9.40 4.00
CA LEU A 27 -5.18 -8.39 3.55
C LEU A 27 -4.31 -7.88 4.70
N ASP A 28 -4.92 -7.65 5.86
CA ASP A 28 -4.17 -7.21 7.04
C ASP A 28 -3.08 -8.23 7.40
N ALA A 29 -3.40 -9.51 7.36
CA ALA A 29 -2.42 -10.58 7.63
C ALA A 29 -1.29 -10.58 6.60
N LEU A 30 -1.60 -10.39 5.32
CA LEU A 30 -0.59 -10.34 4.26
C LEU A 30 0.34 -9.12 4.42
N LEU A 31 -0.23 -7.97 4.75
CA LEU A 31 0.56 -6.77 4.99
C LEU A 31 1.47 -6.93 6.20
N THR A 32 0.95 -7.51 7.28
CA THR A 32 1.74 -7.79 8.48
C THR A 32 2.91 -8.71 8.13
N GLU A 33 2.64 -9.77 7.37
CA GLU A 33 3.70 -10.69 6.94
C GLU A 33 4.76 -9.95 6.11
N LEU A 34 4.32 -9.09 5.20
CA LEU A 34 5.24 -8.33 4.36
C LEU A 34 6.18 -7.45 5.20
N TRP A 35 5.60 -6.70 6.16
CA TRP A 35 6.38 -5.79 7.00
C TRP A 35 7.33 -6.52 7.94
N GLN A 36 6.92 -7.68 8.47
CA GLN A 36 7.67 -8.37 9.51
C GLN A 36 8.71 -9.35 8.98
N THR A 37 8.49 -9.92 7.80
CA THR A 37 9.35 -11.00 7.31
C THR A 37 10.26 -10.60 6.15
N THR A 38 10.02 -9.43 5.54
CA THR A 38 10.81 -8.98 4.40
C THR A 38 11.23 -7.53 4.60
N LYS A 39 12.29 -7.13 3.87
CA LYS A 39 12.66 -5.72 3.81
C LYS A 39 11.96 -5.10 2.62
N VAL A 40 10.99 -4.23 2.88
CA VAL A 40 10.21 -3.58 1.84
C VAL A 40 11.14 -2.73 0.97
N ASN A 41 11.01 -2.88 -0.35
CA ASN A 41 11.84 -2.17 -1.31
C ASN A 41 10.96 -1.53 -2.38
N GLU A 42 11.59 -0.90 -3.36
CA GLU A 42 10.87 -0.17 -4.40
C GLU A 42 9.93 -1.07 -5.21
N ALA A 43 10.27 -2.35 -5.37
CA ALA A 43 9.42 -3.29 -6.12
C ALA A 43 8.07 -3.51 -5.45
N CYS A 44 7.96 -3.26 -4.15
CA CYS A 44 6.70 -3.40 -3.42
C CYS A 44 5.71 -2.27 -3.73
N LEU A 45 6.22 -1.09 -4.07
CA LEU A 45 5.38 0.10 -4.19
C LEU A 45 4.28 -0.02 -5.24
N PRO A 46 4.54 -0.46 -6.47
CA PRO A 46 3.45 -0.61 -7.44
C PRO A 46 2.36 -1.56 -6.99
N VAL A 47 2.74 -2.65 -6.32
CA VAL A 47 1.77 -3.64 -5.83
C VAL A 47 0.88 -3.04 -4.75
N LEU A 48 1.50 -2.33 -3.80
CA LEU A 48 0.75 -1.72 -2.70
C LEU A 48 -0.19 -0.62 -3.21
N PHE A 49 0.27 0.19 -4.16
CA PHE A 49 -0.58 1.22 -4.75
C PHE A 49 -1.70 0.64 -5.62
N ARG A 50 -1.49 -0.55 -6.22
CA ARG A 50 -2.58 -1.21 -6.96
C ARG A 50 -3.75 -1.58 -6.05
N VAL A 51 -3.50 -1.82 -4.77
CA VAL A 51 -4.61 -2.04 -3.82
C VAL A 51 -5.49 -0.81 -3.78
N PHE A 52 -4.91 0.39 -3.72
CA PHE A 52 -5.68 1.64 -3.77
C PHE A 52 -6.44 1.78 -5.08
N GLU A 53 -5.82 1.38 -6.20
CA GLU A 53 -6.46 1.47 -7.52
C GLU A 53 -7.66 0.53 -7.63
N ARG A 54 -7.57 -0.66 -7.03
CA ARG A 54 -8.68 -1.63 -7.05
C ARG A 54 -9.81 -1.24 -6.10
N PHE A 55 -9.48 -0.59 -5.00
CA PHE A 55 -10.43 -0.22 -3.95
C PHE A 55 -10.27 1.27 -3.65
N PRO A 56 -10.65 2.15 -4.61
CA PRO A 56 -10.36 3.58 -4.50
C PRO A 56 -11.12 4.29 -3.39
N ASP A 57 -12.28 3.75 -3.00
CA ASP A 57 -13.06 4.30 -1.89
C ASP A 57 -12.70 3.48 -0.65
N ASP A 58 -12.02 4.09 0.32
CA ASP A 58 -11.52 3.35 1.48
C ASP A 58 -12.65 2.72 2.28
N SER A 59 -12.93 1.44 2.00
CA SER A 59 -13.97 0.67 2.68
C SER A 59 -13.37 -0.44 3.54
N SER A 60 -12.07 -0.41 3.79
CA SER A 60 -11.35 -1.51 4.42
C SER A 60 -11.35 -1.50 5.94
N ALA A 61 -12.13 -0.64 6.59
CA ALA A 61 -12.17 -0.49 8.04
C ALA A 61 -10.76 -0.21 8.62
N GLY A 62 -9.97 0.57 7.89
CA GLY A 62 -8.64 0.98 8.33
C GLY A 62 -7.50 0.08 7.91
N VAL A 63 -7.75 -1.06 7.29
CA VAL A 63 -6.68 -1.98 6.87
C VAL A 63 -5.75 -1.31 5.83
N CYS A 64 -6.32 -0.61 4.86
CA CYS A 64 -5.50 0.08 3.84
C CYS A 64 -4.68 1.23 4.42
N TRP A 65 -5.06 1.79 5.57
CA TRP A 65 -4.21 2.75 6.27
C TRP A 65 -2.90 2.12 6.72
N GLY A 66 -2.87 0.80 6.94
CA GLY A 66 -1.62 0.08 7.21
C GLY A 66 -0.63 0.20 6.05
N ILE A 67 -1.13 0.25 4.81
CA ILE A 67 -0.28 0.49 3.64
C ILE A 67 0.32 1.90 3.70
N VAL A 68 -0.50 2.90 3.98
CA VAL A 68 -0.04 4.29 4.09
C VAL A 68 1.07 4.40 5.13
N HIS A 69 0.80 3.93 6.34
CA HIS A 69 1.78 4.02 7.44
C HIS A 69 3.03 3.20 7.13
N GLY A 70 2.88 2.02 6.55
CA GLY A 70 4.02 1.17 6.21
C GLY A 70 4.95 1.84 5.20
N ILE A 71 4.40 2.40 4.14
CA ILE A 71 5.20 3.09 3.12
C ILE A 71 5.83 4.35 3.69
N GLU A 72 5.07 5.15 4.44
CA GLU A 72 5.57 6.40 5.00
C GLU A 72 6.67 6.20 6.04
N SER A 73 6.73 5.01 6.64
CA SER A 73 7.79 4.70 7.61
C SER A 73 9.07 4.17 6.96
N THR A 74 9.07 3.96 5.64
CA THR A 74 10.30 3.56 4.92
C THR A 74 11.07 4.80 4.47
N ASP A 75 12.33 4.58 4.05
CA ASP A 75 13.16 5.62 3.45
C ASP A 75 13.00 5.67 1.92
N LEU A 76 12.03 4.92 1.38
CA LEU A 76 11.85 4.83 -0.05
C LEU A 76 11.26 6.11 -0.63
N ASP A 77 11.73 6.47 -1.83
CA ASP A 77 11.11 7.56 -2.60
C ASP A 77 9.90 6.99 -3.33
N TYR A 78 8.72 7.29 -2.83
CA TYR A 78 7.49 6.75 -3.38
C TYR A 78 6.69 7.76 -4.22
N GLU A 79 7.23 8.95 -4.44
CA GLU A 79 6.49 10.00 -5.16
C GLU A 79 6.14 9.60 -6.58
N LYS A 80 7.11 9.11 -7.34
CA LYS A 80 6.87 8.74 -8.74
C LYS A 80 5.87 7.59 -8.87
N PRO A 81 6.03 6.48 -8.16
CA PRO A 81 5.03 5.40 -8.23
C PRO A 81 3.65 5.85 -7.76
N LEU A 82 3.57 6.73 -6.77
CA LEU A 82 2.30 7.25 -6.29
C LEU A 82 1.60 8.09 -7.36
N ARG A 83 2.33 9.00 -8.00
CA ARG A 83 1.77 9.83 -9.07
C ARG A 83 1.34 8.99 -10.26
N GLU A 84 2.11 7.96 -10.61
CA GLU A 84 1.75 7.04 -11.68
C GLU A 84 0.46 6.28 -11.35
N SER A 85 0.33 5.83 -10.10
CA SER A 85 -0.88 5.15 -9.64
C SER A 85 -2.10 6.05 -9.75
N LEU A 86 -1.99 7.28 -9.27
CA LEU A 86 -3.10 8.25 -9.32
C LEU A 86 -3.46 8.63 -10.76
N ALA A 87 -2.49 8.63 -11.66
CA ALA A 87 -2.75 8.87 -13.09
C ALA A 87 -3.56 7.74 -13.72
N ARG A 88 -3.36 6.50 -13.24
CA ARG A 88 -4.16 5.35 -13.71
C ARG A 88 -5.55 5.36 -13.11
N ARG A 89 -5.65 5.61 -11.83
CA ARG A 89 -6.93 5.67 -11.13
C ARG A 89 -6.78 6.45 -9.83
N SER A 90 -7.57 7.49 -9.68
CA SER A 90 -7.58 8.27 -8.44
C SER A 90 -8.15 7.42 -7.30
N SER A 91 -7.54 7.57 -6.12
CA SER A 91 -7.98 6.86 -4.92
C SER A 91 -7.94 7.81 -3.73
N GLU A 92 -8.80 7.56 -2.76
CA GLU A 92 -8.89 8.40 -1.57
C GLU A 92 -7.57 8.42 -0.80
N LEU A 93 -7.01 7.25 -0.47
CA LEU A 93 -5.77 7.17 0.29
C LEU A 93 -4.57 7.65 -0.51
N GLY A 94 -4.54 7.39 -1.83
CA GLY A 94 -3.48 7.89 -2.69
C GLY A 94 -3.45 9.42 -2.71
N GLN A 95 -4.62 10.06 -2.79
CA GLN A 95 -4.70 11.52 -2.75
C GLN A 95 -4.21 12.08 -1.41
N ILE A 96 -4.58 11.41 -0.31
CA ILE A 96 -4.13 11.82 1.02
C ILE A 96 -2.61 11.73 1.10
N MET A 97 -2.01 10.64 0.63
CA MET A 97 -0.56 10.45 0.64
C MET A 97 0.14 11.55 -0.18
N LEU A 98 -0.39 11.85 -1.36
CA LEU A 98 0.20 12.87 -2.22
C LEU A 98 0.15 14.25 -1.56
N HIS A 99 -0.99 14.58 -0.96
CA HIS A 99 -1.14 15.85 -0.25
C HIS A 99 -0.13 15.97 0.90
N ARG A 100 0.02 14.93 1.67
CA ARG A 100 0.97 14.89 2.78
C ARG A 100 2.41 15.03 2.28
N LEU A 101 2.74 14.33 1.20
CA LEU A 101 4.07 14.37 0.59
C LEU A 101 4.41 15.80 0.12
N GLU A 102 3.48 16.43 -0.56
CA GLU A 102 3.66 17.81 -1.04
C GLU A 102 3.85 18.80 0.13
N LYS A 103 3.08 18.60 1.19
CA LYS A 103 3.19 19.44 2.39
C LYS A 103 4.55 19.26 3.06
N TRP A 104 5.03 18.02 3.17
CA TRP A 104 6.35 17.76 3.77
C TRP A 104 7.47 18.35 2.93
N THR A 105 7.39 18.23 1.60
CA THR A 105 8.39 18.79 0.69
C THR A 105 8.43 20.31 0.82
N ALA A 106 7.27 20.97 0.88
CA ALA A 106 7.20 22.42 1.05
C ALA A 106 7.79 22.84 2.41
N SER A 107 7.57 22.06 3.46
CA SER A 107 8.07 22.37 4.80
C SER A 107 9.58 22.18 4.91
N ALA A 108 10.19 21.37 4.04
CA ALA A 108 11.62 21.08 4.08
C ALA A 108 12.49 22.17 3.44
N GLN A 109 11.88 23.18 2.84
CA GLN A 109 12.61 24.27 2.17
C GLN A 109 12.86 25.46 3.06
#